data_e441abb6b4ded0452b6d4309af2a6a77
#
_entry.id   e441abb6b4ded0452b6d4309af2a6a77
#
_cell.length_a   1.000
_cell.length_b   1.000
_cell.length_c   1.000
_cell.angle_alpha   90.00
_cell.angle_beta   90.00
_cell.angle_gamma   90.00
#
_symmetry.space_group_name_H-M   'P 1'
#
loop_
_entity.id
_entity.type
_entity.pdbx_description
1 polymer ?
#
loop_
_entity_poly.entity_id
_entity_poly.type
_entity_poly.pdbx_seq_one_letter_code
_entity_poly.pdbx_strand_id
1 'polypeptide(L)'
;METKKRISLYIILILVFTILYLFLAAKPLQKEYQFIPQWKISTLNPVINTNTDKEKIFFHLGQNAGYFTKDGEITYQTTFPLNITISDSNFATYSAEAINLPLYSNDGKEIGKIEPQGFPFFSKDNLYVFLPGGCSLAKCNKDGSLSWSYKGTVPITAFTSTNDFCAVGYADGIIKLFDNTDGNCILEYFPGGSDYPIILGIGISSDGKYIASISGHNKQRFVVTEKVENQPKIIYHSFINKEIFTRVLVSFSKDNQNIYFNYGDKLGIYNLNKNKEYSIETTNQIISLEESNGLIYALDKNQNKYTLYIIENTNTLIGHFSFEADKAFIRAKDEYLYIGKDNHISQLLVTKQ
;
A
#
# COMPACT_ATOMS: atom_id res chain seq x y z
N MET A 1 56.23 0.89 49.51
CA MET A 1 56.31 0.92 48.03
C MET A 1 55.16 0.15 47.35
N GLU A 2 54.70 -0.97 47.90
CA GLU A 2 53.60 -1.79 47.32
C GLU A 2 52.23 -1.13 47.36
N THR A 3 51.86 -0.41 48.39
CA THR A 3 50.56 0.27 48.52
C THR A 3 50.34 1.35 47.43
N LYS A 4 51.38 2.11 47.07
CA LYS A 4 51.33 3.09 46.01
C LYS A 4 51.17 2.44 44.68
N LYS A 5 51.76 1.29 44.38
CA LYS A 5 51.56 0.52 43.14
C LYS A 5 50.14 -0.03 43.01
N ARG A 6 49.52 -0.51 44.08
CA ARG A 6 48.15 -1.00 44.10
C ARG A 6 47.14 0.12 43.84
N ILE A 7 47.30 1.29 44.45
CA ILE A 7 46.45 2.46 44.24
C ILE A 7 46.53 2.92 42.78
N SER A 8 47.73 2.97 42.21
CA SER A 8 47.91 3.33 40.78
C SER A 8 47.24 2.33 39.85
N LEU A 9 47.25 1.03 40.16
CA LEU A 9 46.57 -0.02 39.38
C LEU A 9 45.05 0.14 39.42
N TYR A 10 44.46 0.44 40.57
CA TYR A 10 43.01 0.69 40.67
C TYR A 10 42.56 1.94 39.93
N ILE A 11 43.35 3.00 39.93
CA ILE A 11 43.07 4.23 39.19
C ILE A 11 43.07 3.93 37.68
N ILE A 12 44.04 3.17 37.20
CA ILE A 12 44.11 2.75 35.78
C ILE A 12 42.91 1.89 35.41
N LEU A 13 42.53 0.94 36.28
CA LEU A 13 41.37 0.07 36.04
C LEU A 13 40.04 0.86 35.97
N ILE A 14 39.86 1.81 36.88
CA ILE A 14 38.69 2.71 36.87
C ILE A 14 38.68 3.55 35.60
N LEU A 15 39.83 4.07 35.19
CA LEU A 15 39.94 4.90 33.98
C LEU A 15 39.65 4.09 32.72
N VAL A 16 40.17 2.88 32.62
CA VAL A 16 39.88 1.96 31.51
C VAL A 16 38.40 1.58 31.51
N PHE A 17 37.81 1.27 32.66
CA PHE A 17 36.38 0.95 32.77
C PHE A 17 35.51 2.16 32.39
N THR A 18 35.87 3.36 32.83
CA THR A 18 35.15 4.59 32.45
C THR A 18 35.22 4.87 30.95
N ILE A 19 36.39 4.70 30.32
CA ILE A 19 36.58 4.85 28.88
C ILE A 19 35.75 3.79 28.16
N LEU A 20 35.78 2.53 28.58
CA LEU A 20 35.03 1.43 27.99
C LEU A 20 33.52 1.65 28.14
N TYR A 21 33.08 2.13 29.30
CA TYR A 21 31.68 2.50 29.57
C TYR A 21 31.23 3.66 28.68
N LEU A 22 32.03 4.72 28.56
CA LEU A 22 31.72 5.83 27.64
C LEU A 22 31.67 5.38 26.19
N PHE A 23 32.55 4.49 25.77
CA PHE A 23 32.54 3.94 24.41
C PHE A 23 31.31 3.06 24.13
N LEU A 24 30.87 2.29 25.12
CA LEU A 24 29.67 1.43 25.02
C LEU A 24 28.37 2.21 25.23
N ALA A 25 28.38 3.21 26.12
CA ALA A 25 27.19 4.02 26.46
C ALA A 25 27.01 5.23 25.57
N ALA A 26 28.05 5.80 24.97
CA ALA A 26 28.00 6.90 24.04
C ALA A 26 27.66 6.37 22.64
N LYS A 27 26.51 5.70 22.51
CA LYS A 27 25.90 5.59 21.18
C LYS A 27 25.47 7.00 20.76
N PRO A 28 25.89 7.50 19.57
CA PRO A 28 25.35 8.75 19.07
C PRO A 28 23.83 8.62 19.10
N LEU A 29 23.14 9.61 19.67
CA LEU A 29 21.69 9.70 19.60
C LEU A 29 21.31 9.52 18.14
N GLN A 30 20.51 8.49 17.86
CA GLN A 30 20.02 8.28 16.52
C GLN A 30 19.21 9.51 16.16
N LYS A 31 19.36 9.99 14.92
CA LYS A 31 18.55 11.07 14.41
C LYS A 31 17.07 10.72 14.58
N GLU A 32 16.33 11.58 15.24
CA GLU A 32 14.92 11.37 15.51
C GLU A 32 14.06 11.97 14.40
N TYR A 33 12.96 11.31 14.09
CA TYR A 33 11.98 11.86 13.17
C TYR A 33 11.01 12.77 13.92
N GLN A 34 10.78 13.96 13.35
CA GLN A 34 9.80 14.91 13.84
C GLN A 34 8.64 15.01 12.86
N PHE A 35 7.43 15.01 13.41
CA PHE A 35 6.17 15.17 12.69
C PHE A 35 5.57 16.53 13.05
N ILE A 36 5.78 17.51 12.18
CA ILE A 36 5.45 18.92 12.46
C ILE A 36 4.12 19.24 11.76
N PRO A 37 3.02 19.53 12.52
CA PRO A 37 1.77 19.92 11.91
C PRO A 37 1.93 21.20 11.08
N GLN A 38 1.42 21.19 9.85
CA GLN A 38 1.46 22.32 8.94
C GLN A 38 0.09 23.00 8.85
N TRP A 39 -0.91 22.22 8.45
CA TRP A 39 -2.27 22.71 8.34
C TRP A 39 -3.30 21.61 8.62
N LYS A 40 -4.53 22.03 8.91
CA LYS A 40 -5.71 21.18 9.04
C LYS A 40 -6.88 21.87 8.36
N ILE A 41 -7.52 21.17 7.41
CA ILE A 41 -8.67 21.67 6.66
C ILE A 41 -9.90 20.82 6.91
N SER A 42 -11.09 21.44 6.80
CA SER A 42 -12.38 20.77 6.92
C SER A 42 -12.94 20.47 5.53
N THR A 43 -13.45 19.26 5.35
CA THR A 43 -14.14 18.82 4.14
C THR A 43 -15.65 19.10 4.19
N LEU A 44 -16.14 19.79 5.22
CA LEU A 44 -17.55 20.21 5.34
C LEU A 44 -17.83 21.56 4.67
N ASN A 45 -16.81 22.34 4.41
CA ASN A 45 -16.96 23.65 3.80
C ASN A 45 -17.28 23.52 2.31
N PRO A 46 -18.23 24.30 1.77
CA PRO A 46 -18.47 24.31 0.34
C PRO A 46 -17.21 24.75 -0.41
N VAL A 47 -16.86 24.00 -1.43
CA VAL A 47 -15.69 24.27 -2.26
C VAL A 47 -16.14 25.04 -3.50
N ILE A 48 -15.51 26.20 -3.73
CA ILE A 48 -15.56 26.86 -5.03
C ILE A 48 -14.53 26.12 -5.89
N ASN A 49 -15.01 25.39 -6.91
CA ASN A 49 -14.11 24.68 -7.83
C ASN A 49 -13.04 25.63 -8.38
N THR A 50 -11.82 25.50 -7.88
CA THR A 50 -10.70 26.30 -8.34
C THR A 50 -9.92 25.52 -9.39
N ASN A 51 -9.89 26.07 -10.60
CA ASN A 51 -9.02 25.54 -11.65
C ASN A 51 -7.58 25.95 -11.31
N THR A 52 -6.77 25.02 -10.82
CA THR A 52 -5.36 25.26 -10.48
C THR A 52 -4.48 24.24 -11.20
N ASP A 53 -3.34 24.70 -11.68
CA ASP A 53 -2.29 23.83 -12.28
C ASP A 53 -1.46 23.11 -11.20
N LYS A 54 -1.76 23.36 -9.91
CA LYS A 54 -1.08 22.66 -8.81
C LYS A 54 -1.41 21.19 -8.83
N GLU A 55 -0.46 20.39 -8.43
CA GLU A 55 -0.65 18.95 -8.27
C GLU A 55 -1.73 18.66 -7.24
N LYS A 56 -2.63 17.74 -7.57
CA LYS A 56 -3.79 17.37 -6.78
C LYS A 56 -3.60 15.99 -6.18
N ILE A 57 -4.02 15.82 -4.95
CA ILE A 57 -4.02 14.57 -4.21
C ILE A 57 -5.48 14.23 -3.90
N PHE A 58 -5.92 13.01 -4.23
CA PHE A 58 -7.29 12.64 -3.94
C PHE A 58 -7.49 12.26 -2.47
N PHE A 59 -8.71 12.47 -1.98
CA PHE A 59 -9.18 11.93 -0.72
C PHE A 59 -10.52 11.22 -0.87
N HIS A 60 -10.77 10.28 0.02
CA HIS A 60 -12.04 9.58 0.16
C HIS A 60 -12.34 9.37 1.65
N LEU A 61 -13.37 10.06 2.16
CA LEU A 61 -13.82 10.02 3.55
C LEU A 61 -15.33 9.79 3.62
N GLY A 62 -15.72 8.55 3.87
CA GLY A 62 -17.13 8.18 3.91
C GLY A 62 -17.81 8.33 2.53
N GLN A 63 -18.84 9.17 2.45
CA GLN A 63 -19.53 9.50 1.20
C GLN A 63 -19.02 10.81 0.56
N ASN A 64 -17.90 11.31 1.04
CA ASN A 64 -17.27 12.52 0.53
C ASN A 64 -15.92 12.19 -0.09
N ALA A 65 -15.70 12.68 -1.29
CA ALA A 65 -14.45 12.49 -2.00
C ALA A 65 -14.09 13.74 -2.81
N GLY A 66 -12.82 13.89 -3.11
CA GLY A 66 -12.38 15.05 -3.86
C GLY A 66 -10.86 15.15 -3.94
N TYR A 67 -10.40 16.35 -4.18
CA TYR A 67 -8.99 16.64 -4.40
C TYR A 67 -8.55 17.86 -3.59
N PHE A 68 -7.35 17.77 -3.07
CA PHE A 68 -6.69 18.88 -2.37
C PHE A 68 -5.25 19.06 -2.87
N THR A 69 -4.70 20.24 -2.63
CA THR A 69 -3.30 20.56 -2.97
C THR A 69 -2.39 20.43 -1.75
N LYS A 70 -1.09 20.40 -1.99
CA LYS A 70 -0.06 20.44 -0.95
C LYS A 70 -0.23 21.62 0.03
N ASP A 71 -0.79 22.73 -0.44
CA ASP A 71 -1.00 23.95 0.39
C ASP A 71 -2.27 23.89 1.25
N GLY A 72 -3.05 22.80 1.19
CA GLY A 72 -4.26 22.64 1.98
C GLY A 72 -5.50 23.28 1.34
N GLU A 73 -5.49 23.51 0.04
CA GLU A 73 -6.65 24.00 -0.71
C GLU A 73 -7.45 22.82 -1.27
N ILE A 74 -8.75 22.69 -0.95
CA ILE A 74 -9.63 21.73 -1.60
C ILE A 74 -10.04 22.31 -2.96
N THR A 75 -9.64 21.66 -4.05
CA THR A 75 -9.87 22.13 -5.41
C THR A 75 -11.17 21.62 -6.03
N TYR A 76 -11.58 20.43 -5.61
CA TYR A 76 -12.83 19.82 -6.03
C TYR A 76 -13.32 18.87 -4.95
N GLN A 77 -14.64 18.79 -4.79
CA GLN A 77 -15.29 17.90 -3.84
C GLN A 77 -16.66 17.47 -4.36
N THR A 78 -16.99 16.21 -4.12
CA THR A 78 -18.30 15.64 -4.45
C THR A 78 -18.76 14.70 -3.35
N THR A 79 -20.07 14.60 -3.20
CA THR A 79 -20.72 13.55 -2.40
C THR A 79 -21.34 12.52 -3.32
N PHE A 80 -21.29 11.26 -2.94
CA PHE A 80 -21.83 10.17 -3.73
C PHE A 80 -22.66 9.21 -2.86
N PRO A 81 -23.80 8.71 -3.38
CA PRO A 81 -24.73 7.95 -2.54
C PRO A 81 -24.29 6.51 -2.27
N LEU A 82 -23.55 5.88 -3.18
CA LEU A 82 -23.20 4.45 -3.12
C LEU A 82 -21.70 4.21 -3.24
N ASN A 83 -21.15 4.27 -4.44
CA ASN A 83 -19.76 3.91 -4.71
C ASN A 83 -19.03 5.00 -5.50
N ILE A 84 -17.74 5.08 -5.29
CA ILE A 84 -16.80 5.90 -6.08
C ILE A 84 -15.54 5.11 -6.35
N THR A 85 -14.99 5.29 -7.54
CA THR A 85 -13.59 4.98 -7.83
C THR A 85 -12.86 6.28 -8.15
N ILE A 86 -11.68 6.47 -7.58
CA ILE A 86 -10.95 7.74 -7.65
C ILE A 86 -9.44 7.50 -7.70
N SER A 87 -8.75 8.28 -8.50
CA SER A 87 -7.29 8.39 -8.58
C SER A 87 -6.88 9.86 -8.48
N ASP A 88 -5.59 10.17 -8.51
CA ASP A 88 -5.13 11.57 -8.49
C ASP A 88 -5.56 12.35 -9.76
N SER A 89 -5.89 11.64 -10.84
CA SER A 89 -6.25 12.23 -12.12
C SER A 89 -7.75 12.24 -12.41
N ASN A 90 -8.48 11.17 -12.04
CA ASN A 90 -9.85 10.94 -12.49
C ASN A 90 -10.70 10.28 -11.41
N PHE A 91 -12.03 10.39 -11.58
CA PHE A 91 -12.99 9.67 -10.74
C PHE A 91 -14.25 9.29 -11.51
N ALA A 92 -14.97 8.29 -11.01
CA ALA A 92 -16.31 7.95 -11.43
C ALA A 92 -17.15 7.53 -10.21
N THR A 93 -18.41 7.97 -10.17
CA THR A 93 -19.38 7.51 -9.18
C THR A 93 -20.33 6.52 -9.81
N TYR A 94 -20.72 5.48 -9.08
CA TYR A 94 -21.58 4.44 -9.64
C TYR A 94 -22.49 3.81 -8.61
N SER A 95 -23.62 3.29 -9.10
CA SER A 95 -24.59 2.49 -8.33
C SER A 95 -24.37 0.99 -8.57
N ALA A 96 -25.25 0.15 -8.04
CA ALA A 96 -25.22 -1.29 -8.30
C ALA A 96 -25.37 -1.64 -9.79
N GLU A 97 -26.06 -0.80 -10.58
CA GLU A 97 -26.20 -0.93 -12.03
C GLU A 97 -25.19 -0.01 -12.72
N ALA A 98 -23.97 -0.48 -12.85
CA ALA A 98 -22.89 0.29 -13.45
C ALA A 98 -22.88 0.17 -14.98
N ILE A 99 -23.68 1.00 -15.66
CA ILE A 99 -23.79 1.05 -17.12
C ILE A 99 -23.52 2.47 -17.61
N ASN A 100 -22.68 2.62 -18.64
CA ASN A 100 -22.35 3.91 -19.28
C ASN A 100 -22.01 5.02 -18.28
N LEU A 101 -21.16 4.71 -17.34
CA LEU A 101 -20.80 5.60 -16.23
C LEU A 101 -20.00 6.80 -16.73
N PRO A 102 -20.40 8.02 -16.41
CA PRO A 102 -19.58 9.19 -16.74
C PRO A 102 -18.24 9.13 -15.98
N LEU A 103 -17.18 9.44 -16.69
CA LEU A 103 -15.82 9.56 -16.19
C LEU A 103 -15.46 11.03 -16.11
N TYR A 104 -14.98 11.46 -14.94
CA TYR A 104 -14.63 12.85 -14.65
C TYR A 104 -13.15 13.00 -14.41
N SER A 105 -12.60 14.13 -14.82
CA SER A 105 -11.28 14.61 -14.42
C SER A 105 -11.28 15.13 -12.99
N ASN A 106 -10.10 15.37 -12.44
CA ASN A 106 -9.92 15.86 -11.07
C ASN A 106 -10.36 17.32 -10.84
N ASP A 107 -10.88 18.00 -11.86
CA ASP A 107 -11.57 19.30 -11.78
C ASP A 107 -13.10 19.19 -11.98
N GLY A 108 -13.62 17.96 -12.04
CA GLY A 108 -15.05 17.67 -12.14
C GLY A 108 -15.63 17.77 -13.55
N LYS A 109 -14.81 17.92 -14.59
CA LYS A 109 -15.28 17.91 -15.98
C LYS A 109 -15.46 16.49 -16.48
N GLU A 110 -16.56 16.20 -17.15
CA GLU A 110 -16.76 14.94 -17.84
C GLU A 110 -15.76 14.84 -19.01
N ILE A 111 -14.99 13.75 -19.02
CA ILE A 111 -13.96 13.49 -20.03
C ILE A 111 -14.32 12.29 -20.92
N GLY A 112 -15.33 11.54 -20.56
CA GLY A 112 -15.78 10.39 -21.32
C GLY A 112 -16.76 9.52 -20.53
N LYS A 113 -16.91 8.26 -21.00
CA LYS A 113 -17.79 7.28 -20.34
C LYS A 113 -17.11 5.93 -20.27
N ILE A 114 -17.27 5.26 -19.13
CA ILE A 114 -16.80 3.89 -18.95
C ILE A 114 -17.74 2.96 -19.71
N GLU A 115 -17.27 2.44 -20.86
CA GLU A 115 -18.05 1.60 -21.75
C GLU A 115 -18.32 0.20 -21.19
N PRO A 116 -17.34 -0.53 -20.62
CA PRO A 116 -17.59 -1.85 -20.08
C PRO A 116 -18.55 -1.81 -18.88
N GLN A 117 -19.59 -2.63 -18.93
CA GLN A 117 -20.49 -2.83 -17.80
C GLN A 117 -19.77 -3.60 -16.69
N GLY A 118 -19.92 -3.15 -15.44
CA GLY A 118 -19.36 -3.85 -14.27
C GLY A 118 -18.96 -2.89 -13.16
N PHE A 119 -17.96 -3.30 -12.38
CA PHE A 119 -17.47 -2.56 -11.21
C PHE A 119 -16.14 -1.90 -11.56
N PRO A 120 -16.13 -0.57 -11.85
CA PRO A 120 -14.90 0.13 -12.18
C PRO A 120 -14.06 0.38 -10.96
N PHE A 121 -12.74 0.34 -11.14
CA PHE A 121 -11.79 0.73 -10.08
C PHE A 121 -10.49 1.23 -10.69
N PHE A 122 -9.89 2.21 -10.02
CA PHE A 122 -8.54 2.65 -10.34
C PHE A 122 -7.53 1.82 -9.55
N SER A 123 -6.49 1.38 -10.25
CA SER A 123 -5.27 0.86 -9.65
C SER A 123 -4.13 1.73 -10.16
N LYS A 124 -3.59 2.59 -9.29
CA LYS A 124 -2.83 3.77 -9.70
C LYS A 124 -3.70 4.63 -10.64
N ASP A 125 -3.20 5.00 -11.82
CA ASP A 125 -3.96 5.76 -12.82
C ASP A 125 -4.59 4.89 -13.93
N ASN A 126 -4.45 3.57 -13.84
CA ASN A 126 -5.11 2.66 -14.77
C ASN A 126 -6.55 2.36 -14.32
N LEU A 127 -7.48 2.49 -15.24
CA LEU A 127 -8.89 2.18 -15.03
C LEU A 127 -9.20 0.76 -15.47
N TYR A 128 -9.69 -0.05 -14.54
CA TYR A 128 -10.15 -1.41 -14.80
C TYR A 128 -11.62 -1.57 -14.43
N VAL A 129 -12.25 -2.59 -15.00
CA VAL A 129 -13.63 -2.97 -14.68
C VAL A 129 -13.69 -4.47 -14.43
N PHE A 130 -14.13 -4.86 -13.22
CA PHE A 130 -14.56 -6.24 -13.01
C PHE A 130 -15.91 -6.43 -13.68
N LEU A 131 -15.95 -7.30 -14.70
CA LEU A 131 -17.15 -7.56 -15.47
C LEU A 131 -18.16 -8.36 -14.63
N PRO A 132 -19.46 -8.36 -14.99
CA PRO A 132 -20.49 -9.11 -14.29
C PRO A 132 -20.09 -10.57 -14.10
N GLY A 133 -20.38 -11.11 -12.90
CA GLY A 133 -19.97 -12.46 -12.49
C GLY A 133 -18.61 -12.54 -11.82
N GLY A 134 -17.79 -11.46 -11.83
CA GLY A 134 -16.55 -11.37 -11.07
C GLY A 134 -15.41 -12.29 -11.54
N CYS A 135 -15.56 -12.92 -12.72
CA CYS A 135 -14.54 -13.82 -13.27
C CYS A 135 -13.70 -13.18 -14.38
N SER A 136 -14.16 -12.06 -14.92
CA SER A 136 -13.62 -11.40 -16.10
C SER A 136 -13.19 -9.97 -15.79
N LEU A 137 -12.19 -9.49 -16.52
CA LEU A 137 -11.58 -8.18 -16.33
C LEU A 137 -11.54 -7.43 -17.66
N ALA A 138 -11.82 -6.12 -17.62
CA ALA A 138 -11.54 -5.20 -18.72
C ALA A 138 -10.61 -4.09 -18.25
N LYS A 139 -9.80 -3.55 -19.14
CA LYS A 139 -9.05 -2.31 -18.98
C LYS A 139 -9.60 -1.26 -19.92
N CYS A 140 -9.73 -0.04 -19.42
CA CYS A 140 -10.18 1.11 -20.18
C CYS A 140 -9.02 2.04 -20.55
N ASN A 141 -9.24 2.78 -21.64
CA ASN A 141 -8.45 3.94 -21.99
C ASN A 141 -8.75 5.11 -21.05
N LYS A 142 -8.00 6.21 -21.17
CA LYS A 142 -8.16 7.41 -20.33
C LYS A 142 -9.52 8.10 -20.47
N ASP A 143 -10.21 7.90 -21.58
CA ASP A 143 -11.57 8.41 -21.86
C ASP A 143 -12.69 7.46 -21.43
N GLY A 144 -12.35 6.29 -20.88
CA GLY A 144 -13.30 5.26 -20.45
C GLY A 144 -13.67 4.24 -21.52
N SER A 145 -13.24 4.42 -22.77
CA SER A 145 -13.45 3.44 -23.83
C SER A 145 -12.73 2.12 -23.53
N LEU A 146 -13.24 1.01 -24.06
CA LEU A 146 -12.62 -0.30 -23.88
C LEU A 146 -11.23 -0.35 -24.54
N SER A 147 -10.18 -0.68 -23.79
CA SER A 147 -8.86 -0.98 -24.34
C SER A 147 -8.75 -2.46 -24.70
N TRP A 148 -8.91 -3.31 -23.68
CA TRP A 148 -8.94 -4.77 -23.85
C TRP A 148 -9.80 -5.43 -22.77
N SER A 149 -10.17 -6.68 -22.98
CA SER A 149 -10.87 -7.48 -21.98
C SER A 149 -10.40 -8.92 -21.98
N TYR A 150 -10.39 -9.52 -20.79
CA TYR A 150 -10.14 -10.94 -20.58
C TYR A 150 -11.39 -11.63 -20.02
N LYS A 151 -11.84 -12.69 -20.68
CA LYS A 151 -12.98 -13.51 -20.23
C LYS A 151 -12.46 -14.70 -19.44
N GLY A 152 -12.72 -14.72 -18.14
CA GLY A 152 -12.41 -15.82 -17.25
C GLY A 152 -13.67 -16.59 -16.85
N THR A 153 -13.46 -17.79 -16.28
CA THR A 153 -14.51 -18.66 -15.77
C THR A 153 -14.45 -18.85 -14.25
N VAL A 154 -13.33 -18.47 -13.64
CA VAL A 154 -13.06 -18.60 -12.20
C VAL A 154 -13.10 -17.23 -11.55
N PRO A 155 -13.70 -17.07 -10.36
CA PRO A 155 -13.76 -15.80 -9.66
C PRO A 155 -12.38 -15.22 -9.37
N ILE A 156 -12.25 -13.90 -9.63
CA ILE A 156 -11.07 -13.12 -9.27
C ILE A 156 -11.11 -12.84 -7.76
N THR A 157 -10.05 -13.21 -7.05
CA THR A 157 -9.95 -13.05 -5.60
C THR A 157 -8.90 -12.03 -5.19
N ALA A 158 -7.89 -11.78 -6.03
CA ALA A 158 -6.85 -10.80 -5.78
C ALA A 158 -6.47 -10.10 -7.09
N PHE A 159 -6.09 -8.83 -6.98
CA PHE A 159 -5.68 -8.00 -8.12
C PHE A 159 -4.65 -6.96 -7.70
N THR A 160 -3.68 -6.72 -8.56
CA THR A 160 -2.72 -5.62 -8.47
C THR A 160 -2.30 -5.18 -9.87
N SER A 161 -1.82 -3.94 -10.00
CA SER A 161 -1.25 -3.46 -11.27
C SER A 161 -0.05 -2.54 -11.07
N THR A 162 0.74 -2.44 -12.11
CA THR A 162 1.75 -1.40 -12.36
C THR A 162 1.31 -0.58 -13.58
N ASN A 163 2.19 0.28 -14.09
CA ASN A 163 1.88 1.00 -15.34
C ASN A 163 1.76 0.03 -16.51
N ASP A 164 2.67 -0.96 -16.59
CA ASP A 164 2.85 -1.82 -17.77
C ASP A 164 2.18 -3.19 -17.63
N PHE A 165 1.87 -3.62 -16.38
CA PHE A 165 1.37 -4.97 -16.11
C PHE A 165 0.20 -4.96 -15.13
N CYS A 166 -0.64 -5.99 -15.20
CA CYS A 166 -1.52 -6.34 -14.10
C CYS A 166 -1.45 -7.83 -13.78
N ALA A 167 -1.53 -8.15 -12.49
CA ALA A 167 -1.52 -9.52 -12.01
C ALA A 167 -2.85 -9.83 -11.31
N VAL A 168 -3.43 -10.97 -11.66
CA VAL A 168 -4.74 -11.41 -11.20
C VAL A 168 -4.61 -12.77 -10.54
N GLY A 169 -5.12 -12.88 -9.32
CA GLY A 169 -5.23 -14.13 -8.58
C GLY A 169 -6.67 -14.63 -8.55
N TYR A 170 -6.83 -15.94 -8.69
CA TYR A 170 -8.14 -16.59 -8.84
C TYR A 170 -8.46 -17.51 -7.66
N ALA A 171 -9.75 -17.88 -7.57
CA ALA A 171 -10.26 -18.77 -6.51
C ALA A 171 -9.74 -20.23 -6.64
N ASP A 172 -9.31 -20.65 -7.81
CA ASP A 172 -8.67 -21.94 -8.06
C ASP A 172 -7.16 -21.95 -7.79
N GLY A 173 -6.61 -20.80 -7.35
CA GLY A 173 -5.20 -20.65 -7.03
C GLY A 173 -4.30 -20.31 -8.21
N ILE A 174 -4.84 -20.10 -9.40
CA ILE A 174 -4.08 -19.68 -10.57
C ILE A 174 -3.76 -18.17 -10.45
N ILE A 175 -2.56 -17.81 -10.85
CA ILE A 175 -2.12 -16.42 -11.04
C ILE A 175 -1.89 -16.20 -12.53
N LYS A 176 -2.42 -15.09 -13.04
CA LYS A 176 -2.17 -14.62 -14.42
C LYS A 176 -1.57 -13.23 -14.41
N LEU A 177 -0.55 -13.04 -15.23
CA LEU A 177 0.09 -11.76 -15.49
C LEU A 177 -0.26 -11.31 -16.91
N PHE A 178 -0.80 -10.11 -17.02
CA PHE A 178 -1.19 -9.52 -18.30
C PHE A 178 -0.34 -8.29 -18.62
N ASP A 179 -0.05 -8.12 -19.90
CA ASP A 179 0.45 -6.85 -20.42
C ASP A 179 -0.69 -5.82 -20.45
N ASN A 180 -0.45 -4.64 -19.92
CA ASN A 180 -1.44 -3.57 -19.87
C ASN A 180 -1.73 -2.90 -21.23
N THR A 181 -0.86 -3.10 -22.21
CA THR A 181 -0.99 -2.49 -23.52
C THR A 181 -2.08 -3.19 -24.35
N ASP A 182 -2.06 -4.51 -24.37
CA ASP A 182 -2.90 -5.33 -25.25
C ASP A 182 -3.71 -6.44 -24.56
N GLY A 183 -3.50 -6.63 -23.24
CA GLY A 183 -4.21 -7.64 -22.47
C GLY A 183 -3.73 -9.08 -22.72
N ASN A 184 -2.58 -9.26 -23.35
CA ASN A 184 -1.99 -10.57 -23.55
C ASN A 184 -1.56 -11.17 -22.21
N CYS A 185 -1.93 -12.44 -21.96
CA CYS A 185 -1.47 -13.17 -20.81
C CYS A 185 -0.04 -13.66 -21.05
N ILE A 186 0.94 -13.05 -20.38
CA ILE A 186 2.38 -13.35 -20.52
C ILE A 186 2.87 -14.41 -19.55
N LEU A 187 2.14 -14.67 -18.47
CA LEU A 187 2.47 -15.72 -17.50
C LEU A 187 1.20 -16.25 -16.87
N GLU A 188 1.09 -17.58 -16.80
CA GLU A 188 0.03 -18.26 -16.07
C GLU A 188 0.66 -19.39 -15.27
N TYR A 189 0.38 -19.44 -13.95
CA TYR A 189 0.95 -20.46 -13.12
C TYR A 189 0.18 -20.66 -11.82
N PHE A 190 0.48 -21.76 -11.15
CA PHE A 190 -0.02 -22.13 -9.85
C PHE A 190 1.12 -22.11 -8.82
N PRO A 191 1.09 -21.24 -7.78
CA PRO A 191 2.15 -21.20 -6.77
C PRO A 191 2.18 -22.45 -5.88
N GLY A 192 1.12 -23.25 -5.88
CA GLY A 192 1.03 -24.56 -5.23
C GLY A 192 0.98 -24.54 -3.70
N GLY A 193 0.91 -25.73 -3.15
CA GLY A 193 1.26 -26.01 -1.75
C GLY A 193 0.18 -25.87 -0.70
N SER A 194 -1.07 -25.68 -1.07
CA SER A 194 -2.23 -25.74 -0.15
C SER A 194 -3.25 -26.74 -0.65
N ASP A 195 -3.96 -27.38 0.29
CA ASP A 195 -5.05 -28.31 -0.03
C ASP A 195 -6.25 -27.60 -0.68
N TYR A 196 -6.41 -26.30 -0.40
CA TYR A 196 -7.44 -25.43 -0.97
C TYR A 196 -6.79 -24.23 -1.60
N PRO A 197 -6.48 -24.31 -2.89
CA PRO A 197 -5.81 -23.22 -3.57
C PRO A 197 -6.76 -22.03 -3.75
N ILE A 198 -6.39 -20.89 -3.23
CA ILE A 198 -7.04 -19.59 -3.46
C ILE A 198 -5.98 -18.51 -3.32
N ILE A 199 -6.01 -17.49 -4.15
CA ILE A 199 -5.12 -16.35 -4.00
C ILE A 199 -5.82 -15.27 -3.17
N LEU A 200 -5.32 -14.99 -1.97
CA LEU A 200 -5.87 -14.01 -1.06
C LEU A 200 -5.20 -12.64 -1.15
N GLY A 201 -3.99 -12.58 -1.62
CA GLY A 201 -3.24 -11.36 -1.85
C GLY A 201 -2.24 -11.52 -2.98
N ILE A 202 -2.04 -10.46 -3.75
CA ILE A 202 -1.09 -10.45 -4.86
C ILE A 202 -0.43 -9.08 -4.98
N GLY A 203 0.89 -9.08 -5.20
CA GLY A 203 1.71 -7.91 -5.51
C GLY A 203 2.60 -8.19 -6.71
N ILE A 204 2.95 -7.15 -7.44
CA ILE A 204 3.85 -7.22 -8.58
C ILE A 204 4.92 -6.12 -8.49
N SER A 205 6.16 -6.42 -8.85
CA SER A 205 7.22 -5.43 -9.01
C SER A 205 6.93 -4.50 -10.20
N SER A 206 7.44 -3.27 -10.17
CA SER A 206 7.15 -2.27 -11.20
C SER A 206 7.60 -2.69 -12.61
N ASP A 207 8.64 -3.53 -12.68
CA ASP A 207 9.19 -4.10 -13.92
C ASP A 207 8.51 -5.41 -14.37
N GLY A 208 7.52 -5.90 -13.60
CA GLY A 208 6.82 -7.16 -13.89
C GLY A 208 7.65 -8.42 -13.71
N LYS A 209 8.87 -8.30 -13.13
CA LYS A 209 9.79 -9.44 -12.97
C LYS A 209 9.41 -10.33 -11.80
N TYR A 210 8.94 -9.75 -10.70
CA TYR A 210 8.60 -10.49 -9.49
C TYR A 210 7.10 -10.38 -9.19
N ILE A 211 6.52 -11.51 -8.77
CA ILE A 211 5.14 -11.59 -8.29
C ILE A 211 5.19 -12.18 -6.89
N ALA A 212 4.51 -11.53 -5.95
CA ALA A 212 4.34 -12.02 -4.60
C ALA A 212 2.88 -12.36 -4.35
N SER A 213 2.60 -13.44 -3.64
CA SER A 213 1.23 -13.86 -3.36
C SER A 213 1.09 -14.46 -1.98
N ILE A 214 -0.12 -14.32 -1.42
CA ILE A 214 -0.60 -15.16 -0.31
C ILE A 214 -1.63 -16.11 -0.86
N SER A 215 -1.38 -17.39 -0.70
CA SER A 215 -2.17 -18.46 -1.30
C SER A 215 -2.58 -19.52 -0.29
N GLY A 216 -3.75 -20.08 -0.52
CA GLY A 216 -4.28 -21.26 0.13
C GLY A 216 -5.11 -21.02 1.38
N HIS A 217 -5.91 -22.02 1.72
CA HIS A 217 -6.44 -22.30 3.05
C HIS A 217 -5.74 -23.54 3.58
N ASN A 218 -5.60 -23.64 4.88
CA ASN A 218 -4.84 -24.74 5.51
C ASN A 218 -3.42 -24.84 4.92
N LYS A 219 -2.41 -24.51 5.70
CA LYS A 219 -1.02 -24.33 5.25
C LYS A 219 -0.86 -23.15 4.27
N GLN A 220 -1.47 -22.02 4.60
CA GLN A 220 -1.30 -20.79 3.83
C GLN A 220 0.17 -20.42 3.69
N ARG A 221 0.51 -19.85 2.53
CA ARG A 221 1.89 -19.48 2.22
C ARG A 221 1.98 -18.09 1.62
N PHE A 222 3.00 -17.39 2.03
CA PHE A 222 3.57 -16.30 1.26
C PHE A 222 4.55 -16.89 0.25
N VAL A 223 4.41 -16.55 -1.02
CA VAL A 223 5.23 -17.07 -2.12
C VAL A 223 5.74 -15.90 -2.96
N VAL A 224 7.03 -15.94 -3.29
CA VAL A 224 7.64 -15.00 -4.24
C VAL A 224 8.11 -15.78 -5.47
N THR A 225 7.63 -15.34 -6.62
CA THR A 225 7.91 -15.94 -7.93
C THR A 225 8.67 -14.93 -8.80
N GLU A 226 9.75 -15.37 -9.41
CA GLU A 226 10.49 -14.64 -10.44
C GLU A 226 10.02 -15.11 -11.83
N LYS A 227 9.71 -14.18 -12.72
CA LYS A 227 9.47 -14.48 -14.14
C LYS A 227 10.81 -14.54 -14.87
N VAL A 228 11.18 -15.72 -15.35
CA VAL A 228 12.37 -15.97 -16.15
C VAL A 228 11.94 -16.45 -17.53
N GLU A 229 12.15 -15.67 -18.57
CA GLU A 229 11.77 -16.01 -19.97
C GLU A 229 10.32 -16.50 -20.10
N ASN A 230 9.37 -15.83 -19.45
CA ASN A 230 7.95 -16.20 -19.38
C ASN A 230 7.66 -17.55 -18.68
N GLN A 231 8.59 -18.04 -17.86
CA GLN A 231 8.38 -19.18 -16.98
C GLN A 231 8.40 -18.74 -15.51
N PRO A 232 7.53 -19.30 -14.66
CA PRO A 232 7.53 -19.00 -13.25
C PRO A 232 8.61 -19.77 -12.50
N LYS A 233 9.41 -19.09 -11.69
CA LYS A 233 10.39 -19.69 -10.79
C LYS A 233 10.12 -19.24 -9.37
N ILE A 234 9.67 -20.13 -8.50
CA ILE A 234 9.50 -19.80 -7.07
C ILE A 234 10.90 -19.63 -6.48
N ILE A 235 11.18 -18.42 -5.96
CA ILE A 235 12.47 -18.07 -5.35
C ILE A 235 12.40 -18.02 -3.83
N TYR A 236 11.20 -17.86 -3.26
CA TYR A 236 10.99 -17.88 -1.83
C TYR A 236 9.57 -18.32 -1.47
N HIS A 237 9.43 -19.01 -0.34
CA HIS A 237 8.13 -19.25 0.29
C HIS A 237 8.27 -19.39 1.80
N SER A 238 7.25 -18.95 2.55
CA SER A 238 7.13 -19.19 3.99
C SER A 238 5.68 -19.53 4.34
N PHE A 239 5.49 -20.32 5.40
CA PHE A 239 4.15 -20.63 5.90
C PHE A 239 3.64 -19.51 6.80
N ILE A 240 2.34 -19.20 6.67
CA ILE A 240 1.65 -18.25 7.53
C ILE A 240 1.05 -19.02 8.70
N ASN A 241 1.52 -18.76 9.92
CA ASN A 241 1.11 -19.49 11.12
C ASN A 241 -0.32 -19.16 11.57
N LYS A 242 -0.85 -18.00 11.20
CA LYS A 242 -2.21 -17.56 11.52
C LYS A 242 -3.01 -17.45 10.23
N GLU A 243 -4.00 -18.31 10.07
CA GLU A 243 -4.82 -18.34 8.86
C GLU A 243 -5.56 -17.01 8.63
N ILE A 244 -5.58 -16.61 7.39
CA ILE A 244 -6.25 -15.42 6.88
C ILE A 244 -7.39 -15.89 5.98
N PHE A 245 -8.60 -15.36 6.19
CA PHE A 245 -9.80 -15.76 5.45
C PHE A 245 -10.32 -14.66 4.51
N THR A 246 -9.70 -13.52 4.51
CA THR A 246 -10.09 -12.36 3.71
C THR A 246 -8.95 -11.93 2.79
N ARG A 247 -9.29 -11.12 1.80
CA ARG A 247 -8.29 -10.48 0.95
C ARG A 247 -7.32 -9.66 1.80
N VAL A 248 -6.04 -9.79 1.51
CA VAL A 248 -4.96 -9.11 2.22
C VAL A 248 -4.09 -8.30 1.29
N LEU A 249 -3.46 -7.28 1.86
CA LEU A 249 -2.50 -6.45 1.16
C LEU A 249 -1.22 -7.24 0.89
N VAL A 250 -0.76 -7.20 -0.36
CA VAL A 250 0.60 -7.57 -0.78
C VAL A 250 1.08 -6.47 -1.72
N SER A 251 2.22 -5.87 -1.43
CA SER A 251 2.73 -4.73 -2.20
C SER A 251 4.25 -4.74 -2.26
N PHE A 252 4.80 -4.28 -3.37
CA PHE A 252 6.22 -4.03 -3.51
C PHE A 252 6.56 -2.60 -3.09
N SER A 253 7.78 -2.41 -2.55
CA SER A 253 8.36 -1.08 -2.37
C SER A 253 8.61 -0.40 -3.72
N LYS A 254 8.72 0.94 -3.71
CA LYS A 254 8.98 1.74 -4.92
C LYS A 254 10.27 1.32 -5.66
N ASP A 255 11.26 0.85 -4.91
CA ASP A 255 12.55 0.37 -5.44
C ASP A 255 12.55 -1.12 -5.79
N ASN A 256 11.42 -1.81 -5.64
CA ASN A 256 11.24 -3.26 -5.82
C ASN A 256 12.12 -4.16 -4.91
N GLN A 257 12.76 -3.61 -3.88
CA GLN A 257 13.64 -4.42 -3.03
C GLN A 257 12.91 -5.10 -1.89
N ASN A 258 11.78 -4.58 -1.46
CA ASN A 258 10.99 -5.10 -0.37
C ASN A 258 9.59 -5.47 -0.82
N ILE A 259 9.03 -6.49 -0.19
CA ILE A 259 7.66 -6.93 -0.38
C ILE A 259 6.97 -6.87 0.98
N TYR A 260 5.89 -6.11 1.07
CA TYR A 260 5.06 -5.96 2.25
C TYR A 260 3.83 -6.85 2.13
N PHE A 261 3.49 -7.56 3.19
CA PHE A 261 2.31 -8.43 3.17
C PHE A 261 1.68 -8.56 4.56
N ASN A 262 0.37 -8.72 4.61
CA ASN A 262 -0.31 -9.01 5.86
C ASN A 262 -0.02 -10.43 6.33
N TYR A 263 0.27 -10.56 7.61
CA TYR A 263 0.73 -11.78 8.24
C TYR A 263 -0.02 -11.99 9.58
N GLY A 264 -1.35 -12.18 9.47
CA GLY A 264 -2.20 -12.26 10.66
C GLY A 264 -2.27 -10.93 11.43
N ASP A 265 -1.55 -10.85 12.55
CA ASP A 265 -1.37 -9.66 13.40
C ASP A 265 0.00 -9.00 13.22
N LYS A 266 0.61 -9.20 12.06
CA LYS A 266 1.91 -8.65 11.71
C LYS A 266 1.91 -8.08 10.29
N LEU A 267 2.76 -7.12 10.06
CA LEU A 267 3.22 -6.74 8.73
C LEU A 267 4.50 -7.52 8.43
N GLY A 268 4.44 -8.47 7.51
CA GLY A 268 5.61 -9.15 6.97
C GLY A 268 6.33 -8.26 5.96
N ILE A 269 7.65 -8.31 5.98
CA ILE A 269 8.52 -7.57 5.05
C ILE A 269 9.59 -8.54 4.56
N TYR A 270 9.52 -8.91 3.29
CA TYR A 270 10.54 -9.73 2.66
C TYR A 270 11.48 -8.88 1.82
N ASN A 271 12.78 -8.95 2.09
CA ASN A 271 13.80 -8.24 1.33
C ASN A 271 14.43 -9.17 0.27
N LEU A 272 14.23 -8.85 -1.00
CA LEU A 272 14.70 -9.64 -2.15
C LEU A 272 16.22 -9.78 -2.19
N ASN A 273 16.95 -8.69 -1.95
CA ASN A 273 18.42 -8.70 -2.05
C ASN A 273 19.08 -9.50 -0.93
N LYS A 274 18.51 -9.43 0.28
CA LYS A 274 19.03 -10.14 1.46
C LYS A 274 18.47 -11.56 1.57
N ASN A 275 17.45 -11.90 0.78
CA ASN A 275 16.68 -13.15 0.87
C ASN A 275 16.24 -13.41 2.32
N LYS A 276 15.67 -12.41 2.96
CA LYS A 276 15.31 -12.46 4.38
C LYS A 276 13.95 -11.83 4.64
N GLU A 277 13.17 -12.52 5.48
CA GLU A 277 11.89 -12.04 5.99
C GLU A 277 12.06 -11.38 7.36
N TYR A 278 11.34 -10.29 7.56
CA TYR A 278 11.19 -9.55 8.80
C TYR A 278 9.71 -9.37 9.10
N SER A 279 9.37 -9.07 10.33
CA SER A 279 8.00 -8.76 10.71
C SER A 279 7.93 -7.64 11.73
N ILE A 280 6.87 -6.84 11.63
CA ILE A 280 6.50 -5.80 12.60
C ILE A 280 5.17 -6.23 13.21
N GLU A 281 5.11 -6.27 14.54
CA GLU A 281 3.87 -6.54 15.27
C GLU A 281 2.86 -5.42 14.99
N THR A 282 1.63 -5.80 14.61
CA THR A 282 0.52 -4.89 14.39
C THR A 282 -0.67 -5.33 15.25
N THR A 283 -1.65 -4.46 15.45
CA THR A 283 -2.83 -4.84 16.22
C THR A 283 -3.87 -5.55 15.37
N ASN A 284 -3.90 -5.23 14.07
CA ASN A 284 -4.87 -5.76 13.11
C ASN A 284 -4.32 -5.79 11.68
N GLN A 285 -5.19 -6.12 10.75
CA GLN A 285 -4.90 -6.12 9.33
C GLN A 285 -4.61 -4.72 8.82
N ILE A 286 -3.49 -4.57 8.11
CA ILE A 286 -3.13 -3.33 7.41
C ILE A 286 -4.11 -3.12 6.25
N ILE A 287 -4.73 -1.95 6.23
CA ILE A 287 -5.70 -1.55 5.19
C ILE A 287 -5.11 -0.60 4.15
N SER A 288 -4.02 0.09 4.49
CA SER A 288 -3.32 1.01 3.59
C SER A 288 -1.84 1.04 3.92
N LEU A 289 -1.03 1.15 2.88
CA LEU A 289 0.42 1.29 2.98
C LEU A 289 0.88 2.35 2.00
N GLU A 290 1.62 3.32 2.53
CA GLU A 290 2.23 4.40 1.77
C GLU A 290 3.74 4.41 2.02
N GLU A 291 4.50 4.78 1.01
CA GLU A 291 5.95 4.88 1.10
C GLU A 291 6.40 6.25 0.60
N SER A 292 7.15 6.96 1.41
CA SER A 292 7.76 8.23 1.02
C SER A 292 9.00 8.52 1.84
N ASN A 293 10.02 9.10 1.20
CA ASN A 293 11.24 9.60 1.81
C ASN A 293 11.95 8.57 2.73
N GLY A 294 11.97 7.29 2.29
CA GLY A 294 12.60 6.20 3.04
C GLY A 294 11.80 5.70 4.25
N LEU A 295 10.59 6.21 4.46
CA LEU A 295 9.64 5.75 5.45
C LEU A 295 8.47 5.00 4.83
N ILE A 296 7.99 4.04 5.58
CA ILE A 296 6.79 3.26 5.28
C ILE A 296 5.75 3.62 6.35
N TYR A 297 4.58 3.98 5.89
CA TYR A 297 3.41 4.31 6.70
C TYR A 297 2.37 3.23 6.50
N ALA A 298 2.11 2.43 7.53
CA ALA A 298 1.14 1.35 7.48
C ALA A 298 -0.02 1.67 8.41
N LEU A 299 -1.24 1.70 7.88
CA LEU A 299 -2.46 1.98 8.63
C LEU A 299 -3.23 0.69 8.83
N ASP A 300 -3.50 0.33 10.08
CA ASP A 300 -4.44 -0.72 10.43
C ASP A 300 -5.79 -0.16 10.89
N LYS A 301 -6.78 -1.04 10.97
CA LYS A 301 -8.11 -0.70 11.44
C LYS A 301 -8.70 -1.82 12.28
N ASN A 302 -9.22 -1.43 13.45
CA ASN A 302 -10.04 -2.29 14.31
C ASN A 302 -11.32 -1.54 14.70
N GLN A 303 -12.44 -1.87 14.07
CA GLN A 303 -13.69 -1.13 14.21
C GLN A 303 -13.49 0.36 13.89
N ASN A 304 -13.60 1.24 14.89
CA ASN A 304 -13.39 2.69 14.76
C ASN A 304 -11.99 3.15 15.22
N LYS A 305 -11.15 2.24 15.69
CA LYS A 305 -9.77 2.54 16.07
C LYS A 305 -8.83 2.26 14.92
N TYR A 306 -8.06 3.26 14.55
CA TYR A 306 -6.99 3.19 13.55
C TYR A 306 -5.64 3.32 14.25
N THR A 307 -4.66 2.55 13.79
CA THR A 307 -3.27 2.67 14.26
C THR A 307 -2.36 2.87 13.06
N LEU A 308 -1.59 3.94 13.09
CA LEU A 308 -0.57 4.23 12.09
C LEU A 308 0.79 3.81 12.62
N TYR A 309 1.46 2.93 11.90
CA TYR A 309 2.82 2.50 12.14
C TYR A 309 3.76 3.23 11.19
N ILE A 310 4.90 3.67 11.72
CA ILE A 310 5.93 4.38 10.98
C ILE A 310 7.21 3.53 11.06
N ILE A 311 7.65 3.08 9.90
CA ILE A 311 8.72 2.10 9.78
C ILE A 311 9.84 2.70 8.94
N GLU A 312 11.07 2.66 9.46
CA GLU A 312 12.26 3.07 8.72
C GLU A 312 12.96 1.83 8.14
N ASN A 313 13.39 1.96 6.90
CA ASN A 313 14.04 0.87 6.17
C ASN A 313 13.16 -0.38 6.15
N THR A 314 13.73 -1.56 6.34
CA THR A 314 13.02 -2.82 6.20
C THR A 314 12.36 -3.35 7.46
N ASN A 315 12.77 -2.88 8.66
CA ASN A 315 12.38 -3.58 9.89
C ASN A 315 12.50 -2.75 11.18
N THR A 316 12.67 -1.45 11.09
CA THR A 316 12.78 -0.61 12.28
C THR A 316 11.50 0.16 12.49
N LEU A 317 10.70 -0.27 13.47
CA LEU A 317 9.55 0.52 13.91
C LEU A 317 10.05 1.76 14.64
N ILE A 318 9.82 2.94 14.04
CA ILE A 318 10.18 4.24 14.65
C ILE A 318 9.16 4.62 15.71
N GLY A 319 7.89 4.39 15.40
CA GLY A 319 6.81 4.71 16.30
C GLY A 319 5.45 4.30 15.73
N HIS A 320 4.45 4.40 16.57
CA HIS A 320 3.06 4.22 16.18
C HIS A 320 2.18 5.13 17.01
N PHE A 321 1.03 5.50 16.48
CA PHE A 321 -0.02 6.16 17.25
C PHE A 321 -1.40 5.71 16.80
N SER A 322 -2.34 5.72 17.74
CA SER A 322 -3.72 5.32 17.48
C SER A 322 -4.66 6.51 17.62
N PHE A 323 -5.74 6.48 16.84
CA PHE A 323 -6.82 7.46 16.92
C PHE A 323 -8.16 6.79 16.58
N GLU A 324 -9.24 7.40 17.06
CA GLU A 324 -10.59 6.95 16.74
C GLU A 324 -11.15 7.77 15.59
N ALA A 325 -11.80 7.12 14.64
CA ALA A 325 -12.49 7.74 13.51
C ALA A 325 -13.53 6.77 12.93
N ASP A 326 -14.59 7.28 12.34
CA ASP A 326 -15.49 6.45 11.53
C ASP A 326 -14.82 6.06 10.21
N LYS A 327 -14.14 7.03 9.60
CA LYS A 327 -13.34 6.84 8.37
C LYS A 327 -12.01 7.56 8.48
N ALA A 328 -10.98 6.90 7.95
CA ALA A 328 -9.65 7.49 7.85
C ALA A 328 -8.93 7.02 6.59
N PHE A 329 -7.99 7.83 6.14
CA PHE A 329 -7.01 7.48 5.11
C PHE A 329 -5.65 8.08 5.46
N ILE A 330 -4.61 7.56 4.83
CA ILE A 330 -3.28 8.15 4.81
C ILE A 330 -2.83 8.33 3.37
N ARG A 331 -2.02 9.36 3.13
CA ARG A 331 -1.24 9.58 1.91
C ARG A 331 0.15 10.09 2.31
N ALA A 332 1.17 9.62 1.62
CA ALA A 332 2.53 10.10 1.83
C ALA A 332 3.15 10.53 0.50
N LYS A 333 3.63 11.78 0.45
CA LYS A 333 4.24 12.35 -0.73
C LYS A 333 5.37 13.29 -0.34
N ASP A 334 6.54 13.11 -0.96
CA ASP A 334 7.75 13.84 -0.62
C ASP A 334 8.02 13.76 0.89
N GLU A 335 8.23 14.89 1.55
CA GLU A 335 8.41 14.99 3.00
C GLU A 335 7.09 15.13 3.79
N TYR A 336 5.92 14.98 3.16
CA TYR A 336 4.63 15.21 3.79
C TYR A 336 3.84 13.92 4.00
N LEU A 337 3.24 13.84 5.18
CA LEU A 337 2.22 12.84 5.51
C LEU A 337 0.87 13.53 5.67
N TYR A 338 -0.11 13.07 4.93
CA TYR A 338 -1.49 13.52 5.00
C TYR A 338 -2.34 12.47 5.73
N ILE A 339 -3.11 12.91 6.70
CA ILE A 339 -4.02 12.06 7.46
C ILE A 339 -5.43 12.63 7.34
N GLY A 340 -6.29 11.86 6.70
CA GLY A 340 -7.73 12.13 6.68
C GLY A 340 -8.40 11.44 7.85
N LYS A 341 -9.23 12.18 8.57
CA LYS A 341 -10.03 11.71 9.70
C LYS A 341 -11.43 12.33 9.64
N ASP A 342 -12.44 11.49 9.44
CA ASP A 342 -13.86 11.91 9.38
C ASP A 342 -14.08 13.06 8.38
N ASN A 343 -14.13 14.28 8.85
CA ASN A 343 -14.38 15.47 8.04
C ASN A 343 -13.16 16.40 7.95
N HIS A 344 -11.98 15.93 8.26
CA HIS A 344 -10.78 16.75 8.25
C HIS A 344 -9.63 16.05 7.54
N ILE A 345 -8.77 16.86 6.92
CA ILE A 345 -7.47 16.44 6.38
C ILE A 345 -6.40 17.27 7.07
N SER A 346 -5.36 16.62 7.56
CA SER A 346 -4.22 17.25 8.22
C SER A 346 -2.94 16.91 7.46
N GLN A 347 -2.03 17.87 7.35
CA GLN A 347 -0.69 17.67 6.82
C GLN A 347 0.34 17.75 7.94
N LEU A 348 1.27 16.82 7.92
CA LEU A 348 2.44 16.79 8.78
C LEU A 348 3.69 16.84 7.89
N LEU A 349 4.62 17.75 8.21
CA LEU A 349 5.96 17.72 7.65
C LEU A 349 6.80 16.71 8.43
N VAL A 350 7.46 15.81 7.74
CA VAL A 350 8.29 14.75 8.33
C VAL A 350 9.75 15.08 8.08
N THR A 351 10.49 15.37 9.15
CA THR A 351 11.90 15.74 9.08
C THR A 351 12.73 14.81 9.96
N LYS A 352 13.97 14.55 9.55
CA LYS A 352 14.94 13.78 10.32
C LYS A 352 16.01 14.74 10.86
N GLN A 353 16.07 14.90 12.17
CA GLN A 353 17.06 15.75 12.85
C GLN A 353 18.27 14.96 13.35
#